data_b266f186db8ede9585f0fd2d2d4ca901
#
_entry.id   b266f186db8ede9585f0fd2d2d4ca901
#
_cell.length_a   1.000
_cell.length_b   1.000
_cell.length_c   1.000
_cell.angle_alpha   90.00
_cell.angle_beta   90.00
_cell.angle_gamma   90.00
#
_symmetry.space_group_name_H-M   'P 1'
#
loop_
_entity.id
_entity.type
_entity.pdbx_description
1 polymer ?
#
loop_
_entity_poly.entity_id
_entity_poly.type
_entity_poly.pdbx_seq_one_letter_code
_entity_poly.pdbx_strand_id
1 'polypeptide(L)'
;MYAVEFNNVGKMYRLGRVGTGTLSHDLNRWWTTTILRKEDPYLKIGETNDRSKKGHSDYVWALRDISFKVEQGDVVGIIGKNGAGKSTLLKLLSRITSPTTGSIRYQGRIASLLEVGTGFHPEMTGRENIYMNGSIMGMTKKEITRKLDEIVDFAGVERYLDTPVKRYSSGMTVRLGFAVAAFLEPEILVVDEVLTVGDAEFQKKAIGKMKDVSQGGGRTVLFVSHNMAAVKSLCNRGVVLKNGMIDYVGNTNDAVHRYLQIDDAIGNGKVIDNIQWVKQGITISRVIVNGTENSLSRIISSQHTLSVVVEGEVSDEIQTDLMLILKNKDEVPMAALAEGHCKGIMQHLRRGPFKLERKIQLPLFMGSGDYKIDLYMHHPMVEYQLKAINCATIHIDGFQEGFGRSLWQMKKVLSD
;
A
#
# COMPACT_ATOMS: atom_id res chain seq x y z
N MET A 1 25.77 -9.55 13.30
CA MET A 1 26.44 -8.36 12.73
C MET A 1 25.38 -7.55 12.00
N TYR A 2 25.38 -6.22 12.14
CA TYR A 2 24.36 -5.41 11.49
C TYR A 2 24.72 -5.15 10.02
N ALA A 3 23.80 -5.43 9.11
CA ALA A 3 23.94 -5.10 7.70
C ALA A 3 23.60 -3.62 7.44
N VAL A 4 22.57 -3.10 8.13
CA VAL A 4 22.16 -1.69 8.03
C VAL A 4 21.83 -1.15 9.41
N GLU A 5 22.27 0.07 9.70
CA GLU A 5 21.95 0.81 10.92
C GLU A 5 21.49 2.23 10.57
N PHE A 6 20.28 2.58 10.99
CA PHE A 6 19.72 3.92 10.93
C PHE A 6 19.86 4.58 12.30
N ASN A 7 20.49 5.76 12.36
CA ASN A 7 20.75 6.49 13.60
C ASN A 7 20.13 7.89 13.50
N ASN A 8 18.97 8.09 14.14
CA ASN A 8 18.22 9.36 14.21
C ASN A 8 18.04 10.02 12.84
N VAL A 9 17.73 9.20 11.83
CA VAL A 9 17.62 9.66 10.45
C VAL A 9 16.36 10.48 10.25
N GLY A 10 16.53 11.68 9.74
CA GLY A 10 15.44 12.55 9.33
C GLY A 10 15.62 13.08 7.91
N LYS A 11 14.51 13.26 7.22
CA LYS A 11 14.46 13.88 5.90
C LYS A 11 13.37 14.90 5.82
N MET A 12 13.78 16.16 5.58
CA MET A 12 12.90 17.29 5.40
C MET A 12 12.90 17.73 3.93
N TYR A 13 11.74 18.11 3.43
CA TYR A 13 11.58 18.72 2.12
C TYR A 13 10.96 20.10 2.26
N ARG A 14 11.36 21.02 1.38
CA ARG A 14 10.72 22.32 1.25
C ARG A 14 9.60 22.21 0.21
N LEU A 15 8.41 22.71 0.57
CA LEU A 15 7.28 22.84 -0.32
C LEU A 15 7.38 24.13 -1.13
N GLY A 16 6.86 24.15 -2.34
CA GLY A 16 6.86 25.35 -3.19
C GLY A 16 7.96 25.35 -4.25
N ARG A 17 8.11 26.47 -4.97
CA ARG A 17 9.12 26.60 -6.02
C ARG A 17 10.53 26.55 -5.42
N VAL A 18 11.40 25.77 -6.02
CA VAL A 18 12.84 25.76 -5.75
C VAL A 18 13.41 27.10 -6.25
N GLY A 19 13.29 28.11 -5.41
CA GLY A 19 13.91 29.42 -5.62
C GLY A 19 14.54 29.83 -4.31
N THR A 20 15.82 30.13 -4.33
CA THR A 20 16.57 30.72 -3.20
C THR A 20 15.92 32.04 -2.83
N GLY A 21 15.14 32.06 -1.76
CA GLY A 21 14.36 33.22 -1.37
C GLY A 21 15.21 34.45 -1.04
N THR A 22 16.41 34.28 -0.51
CA THR A 22 17.38 35.38 -0.28
C THR A 22 18.75 34.81 0.07
N LEU A 23 19.80 35.35 -0.50
CA LEU A 23 21.19 35.03 -0.16
C LEU A 23 21.48 35.16 1.34
N SER A 24 20.73 36.00 2.05
CA SER A 24 20.84 36.19 3.49
C SER A 24 20.42 34.94 4.30
N HIS A 25 19.45 34.16 3.84
CA HIS A 25 19.04 32.91 4.50
C HIS A 25 20.09 31.81 4.37
N ASP A 26 20.67 31.68 3.18
CA ASP A 26 21.70 30.67 2.94
C ASP A 26 23.01 31.03 3.65
N LEU A 27 23.32 32.33 3.74
CA LEU A 27 24.49 32.82 4.48
C LEU A 27 24.33 32.63 5.99
N ASN A 28 23.14 32.90 6.54
CA ASN A 28 22.83 32.69 7.96
C ASN A 28 22.84 31.21 8.34
N ARG A 29 22.32 30.35 7.46
CA ARG A 29 22.39 28.90 7.62
C ARG A 29 23.82 28.39 7.63
N TRP A 30 24.62 28.78 6.64
CA TRP A 30 26.05 28.43 6.55
C TRP A 30 26.83 28.94 7.78
N TRP A 31 26.59 30.16 8.19
CA TRP A 31 27.24 30.75 9.37
C TRP A 31 26.90 30.01 10.65
N THR A 32 25.63 29.68 10.85
CA THR A 32 25.14 29.01 12.06
C THR A 32 25.58 27.55 12.12
N THR A 33 25.57 26.82 10.99
CA THR A 33 25.90 25.40 10.96
C THR A 33 27.40 25.15 10.85
N THR A 34 28.12 25.95 10.06
CA THR A 34 29.55 25.70 9.75
C THR A 34 30.46 26.42 10.73
N ILE A 35 30.18 27.68 11.09
CA ILE A 35 31.04 28.50 11.96
C ILE A 35 30.65 28.36 13.42
N LEU A 36 29.36 28.48 13.74
CA LEU A 36 28.89 28.41 15.13
C LEU A 36 28.66 26.97 15.59
N ARG A 37 28.72 25.97 14.70
CA ARG A 37 28.45 24.53 14.97
C ARG A 37 27.16 24.31 15.76
N LYS A 38 26.17 25.18 15.60
CA LYS A 38 24.84 25.07 16.19
C LYS A 38 23.92 24.31 15.23
N GLU A 39 22.86 23.77 15.80
CA GLU A 39 21.80 23.13 14.98
C GLU A 39 21.20 24.17 14.01
N ASP A 40 20.88 23.72 12.80
CA ASP A 40 20.22 24.56 11.79
C ASP A 40 18.92 25.14 12.35
N PRO A 41 18.81 26.49 12.47
CA PRO A 41 17.64 27.11 13.09
C PRO A 41 16.33 26.83 12.36
N TYR A 42 16.41 26.40 11.10
CA TYR A 42 15.25 26.06 10.28
C TYR A 42 14.75 24.60 10.48
N LEU A 43 15.54 23.74 11.14
CA LEU A 43 15.12 22.36 11.46
C LEU A 43 13.96 22.28 12.47
N LYS A 44 13.71 23.36 13.22
CA LYS A 44 12.65 23.42 14.23
C LYS A 44 11.27 23.78 13.65
N ILE A 45 11.17 24.19 12.38
CA ILE A 45 9.97 24.76 11.76
C ILE A 45 9.17 23.74 10.94
N GLY A 46 9.71 22.54 10.69
CA GLY A 46 9.03 21.54 9.85
C GLY A 46 7.86 20.86 10.54
N GLU A 47 6.73 20.78 9.86
CA GLU A 47 5.56 20.02 10.29
C GLU A 47 5.66 18.55 9.86
N THR A 48 4.98 17.65 10.58
CA THR A 48 4.83 16.26 10.16
C THR A 48 3.98 16.18 8.89
N ASN A 49 4.29 15.24 8.00
CA ASN A 49 3.57 15.05 6.74
C ASN A 49 2.17 14.43 6.97
N ASP A 50 1.29 15.21 7.59
CA ASP A 50 -0.12 14.87 7.77
C ASP A 50 -0.95 15.54 6.66
N ARG A 51 -1.31 14.76 5.63
CA ARG A 51 -2.09 15.23 4.48
C ARG A 51 -3.54 15.58 4.81
N SER A 52 -4.02 15.21 6.00
CA SER A 52 -5.39 15.52 6.45
C SER A 52 -5.54 16.93 6.97
N LYS A 53 -4.42 17.62 7.26
CA LYS A 53 -4.41 18.98 7.82
C LYS A 53 -3.75 19.96 6.86
N LYS A 54 -4.32 21.15 6.75
CA LYS A 54 -3.72 22.25 6.02
C LYS A 54 -2.53 22.76 6.84
N GLY A 55 -1.30 22.42 6.41
CA GLY A 55 -0.07 22.90 7.05
C GLY A 55 0.16 24.38 6.81
N HIS A 56 0.84 25.03 7.74
CA HIS A 56 1.24 26.45 7.67
C HIS A 56 2.72 26.64 7.39
N SER A 57 3.51 25.54 7.39
CA SER A 57 4.95 25.57 7.16
C SER A 57 5.31 25.20 5.72
N ASP A 58 6.28 25.92 5.15
CA ASP A 58 6.89 25.57 3.85
C ASP A 58 7.79 24.33 3.94
N TYR A 59 8.01 23.77 5.13
CA TYR A 59 8.86 22.63 5.37
C TYR A 59 8.07 21.45 5.93
N VAL A 60 8.27 20.28 5.34
CA VAL A 60 7.61 19.04 5.74
C VAL A 60 8.64 17.95 6.02
N TRP A 61 8.54 17.33 7.18
CA TRP A 61 9.31 16.14 7.52
C TRP A 61 8.69 14.91 6.87
N ALA A 62 9.36 14.38 5.85
CA ALA A 62 8.99 13.11 5.25
C ALA A 62 9.39 11.92 6.15
N LEU A 63 10.50 12.07 6.89
CA LEU A 63 10.98 11.15 7.91
C LEU A 63 11.54 11.94 9.08
N ARG A 64 11.30 11.44 10.30
CA ARG A 64 11.78 12.08 11.53
C ARG A 64 12.19 11.01 12.55
N ASP A 65 13.39 11.18 13.13
CA ASP A 65 13.93 10.37 14.23
C ASP A 65 13.90 8.84 13.97
N ILE A 66 14.20 8.43 12.74
CA ILE A 66 14.21 7.03 12.35
C ILE A 66 15.46 6.35 12.90
N SER A 67 15.27 5.41 13.82
CA SER A 67 16.37 4.63 14.42
C SER A 67 15.99 3.16 14.53
N PHE A 68 16.66 2.30 13.76
CA PHE A 68 16.56 0.85 13.87
C PHE A 68 17.76 0.17 13.21
N LYS A 69 17.90 -1.13 13.47
CA LYS A 69 18.99 -1.95 12.96
C LYS A 69 18.44 -3.16 12.23
N VAL A 70 19.12 -3.53 11.15
CA VAL A 70 18.83 -4.71 10.33
C VAL A 70 20.02 -5.63 10.43
N GLU A 71 19.80 -6.87 10.83
CA GLU A 71 20.85 -7.87 10.93
C GLU A 71 21.15 -8.49 9.55
N GLN A 72 22.35 -9.05 9.43
CA GLN A 72 22.72 -9.73 8.20
C GLN A 72 21.83 -10.97 8.01
N GLY A 73 21.24 -11.10 6.82
CA GLY A 73 20.31 -12.18 6.51
C GLY A 73 18.85 -11.89 6.86
N ASP A 74 18.56 -10.75 7.49
CA ASP A 74 17.16 -10.33 7.73
C ASP A 74 16.44 -9.98 6.43
N VAL A 75 15.17 -10.38 6.37
CA VAL A 75 14.20 -9.91 5.35
C VAL A 75 13.21 -9.01 6.06
N VAL A 76 13.39 -7.71 5.93
CA VAL A 76 12.61 -6.71 6.66
C VAL A 76 11.52 -6.11 5.78
N GLY A 77 10.26 -6.30 6.19
CA GLY A 77 9.12 -5.65 5.57
C GLY A 77 8.92 -4.23 6.11
N ILE A 78 8.95 -3.22 5.25
CA ILE A 78 8.64 -1.83 5.62
C ILE A 78 7.19 -1.55 5.23
N ILE A 79 6.35 -1.35 6.23
CA ILE A 79 4.90 -1.25 6.11
C ILE A 79 4.46 0.17 6.51
N GLY A 80 3.44 0.68 5.87
CA GLY A 80 2.87 2.00 6.20
C GLY A 80 1.96 2.51 5.10
N LYS A 81 1.08 3.45 5.43
CA LYS A 81 0.17 4.09 4.47
C LYS A 81 0.91 4.88 3.39
N ASN A 82 0.17 5.26 2.35
CA ASN A 82 0.70 6.18 1.34
C ASN A 82 1.07 7.53 2.00
N GLY A 83 2.32 7.96 1.79
CA GLY A 83 2.87 9.14 2.44
C GLY A 83 3.51 8.90 3.82
N ALA A 84 3.53 7.67 4.36
CA ALA A 84 4.19 7.36 5.64
C ALA A 84 5.73 7.50 5.62
N GLY A 85 6.35 7.70 4.44
CA GLY A 85 7.79 7.89 4.31
C GLY A 85 8.56 6.69 3.74
N LYS A 86 7.89 5.57 3.39
CA LYS A 86 8.52 4.33 2.90
C LYS A 86 9.50 4.56 1.75
N SER A 87 9.04 5.14 0.64
CA SER A 87 9.88 5.40 -0.54
C SER A 87 10.99 6.43 -0.24
N THR A 88 10.76 7.37 0.69
CA THR A 88 11.81 8.29 1.13
C THR A 88 12.91 7.54 1.89
N LEU A 89 12.54 6.60 2.77
CA LEU A 89 13.50 5.77 3.50
C LEU A 89 14.36 4.93 2.55
N LEU A 90 13.73 4.32 1.54
CA LEU A 90 14.47 3.55 0.52
C LEU A 90 15.39 4.44 -0.31
N LYS A 91 14.96 5.65 -0.73
CA LYS A 91 15.80 6.60 -1.46
C LYS A 91 17.00 7.06 -0.65
N LEU A 92 16.88 7.20 0.66
CA LEU A 92 18.00 7.51 1.55
C LEU A 92 18.98 6.35 1.61
N LEU A 93 18.50 5.11 1.78
CA LEU A 93 19.33 3.92 1.81
C LEU A 93 20.06 3.69 0.49
N SER A 94 19.37 3.88 -0.64
CA SER A 94 19.93 3.75 -1.99
C SER A 94 20.80 4.94 -2.41
N ARG A 95 21.05 5.91 -1.51
CA ARG A 95 21.85 7.13 -1.76
C ARG A 95 21.33 8.01 -2.91
N ILE A 96 20.08 7.88 -3.31
CA ILE A 96 19.46 8.78 -4.28
C ILE A 96 19.32 10.18 -3.69
N THR A 97 19.13 10.26 -2.36
CA THR A 97 19.12 11.53 -1.62
C THR A 97 19.82 11.36 -0.26
N SER A 98 20.38 12.45 0.27
CA SER A 98 21.03 12.44 1.57
C SER A 98 20.05 12.72 2.70
N PRO A 99 20.25 12.18 3.91
CA PRO A 99 19.48 12.55 5.09
C PRO A 99 19.70 14.03 5.46
N THR A 100 18.68 14.66 6.04
CA THR A 100 18.79 16.03 6.58
C THR A 100 19.42 15.98 7.98
N THR A 101 19.08 14.96 8.77
CA THR A 101 19.67 14.71 10.09
C THR A 101 20.02 13.23 10.24
N GLY A 102 20.92 12.93 11.16
CA GLY A 102 21.31 11.55 11.46
C GLY A 102 22.25 10.94 10.43
N SER A 103 22.40 9.62 10.49
CA SER A 103 23.29 8.88 9.59
C SER A 103 22.77 7.45 9.33
N ILE A 104 23.10 6.92 8.14
CA ILE A 104 22.86 5.53 7.77
C ILE A 104 24.21 4.86 7.56
N ARG A 105 24.44 3.76 8.26
CA ARG A 105 25.64 2.91 8.10
C ARG A 105 25.23 1.57 7.55
N TYR A 106 25.99 1.03 6.63
CA TYR A 106 25.76 -0.30 6.08
C TYR A 106 27.06 -0.99 5.65
N GLN A 107 26.99 -2.29 5.50
CA GLN A 107 28.13 -3.13 5.10
C GLN A 107 27.77 -3.90 3.83
N GLY A 108 28.65 -3.83 2.83
CA GLY A 108 28.47 -4.50 1.54
C GLY A 108 27.86 -3.61 0.46
N ARG A 109 27.55 -4.23 -0.68
CA ARG A 109 26.91 -3.56 -1.83
C ARG A 109 25.41 -3.47 -1.61
N ILE A 110 24.84 -2.32 -1.93
CA ILE A 110 23.40 -2.12 -1.97
C ILE A 110 22.96 -2.14 -3.43
N ALA A 111 21.98 -2.97 -3.76
CA ALA A 111 21.24 -2.88 -5.02
C ALA A 111 19.78 -2.53 -4.74
N SER A 112 19.23 -1.64 -5.57
CA SER A 112 17.87 -1.14 -5.42
C SER A 112 17.04 -1.46 -6.64
N LEU A 113 15.88 -2.08 -6.42
CA LEU A 113 14.85 -2.30 -7.44
C LEU A 113 13.86 -1.15 -7.53
N LEU A 114 14.17 0.04 -6.99
CA LEU A 114 13.31 1.22 -7.03
C LEU A 114 13.03 1.73 -8.45
N GLU A 115 13.96 1.49 -9.36
CA GLU A 115 13.95 2.05 -10.71
C GLU A 115 14.15 0.97 -11.77
N VAL A 116 13.43 -0.17 -11.64
CA VAL A 116 13.49 -1.26 -12.60
C VAL A 116 13.10 -0.78 -14.00
N GLY A 117 14.01 -0.98 -14.98
CA GLY A 117 13.80 -0.56 -16.37
C GLY A 117 14.14 0.91 -16.64
N THR A 118 14.49 1.71 -15.62
CA THR A 118 15.10 3.01 -15.86
C THR A 118 16.55 2.83 -16.35
N GLY A 119 16.97 3.66 -17.29
CA GLY A 119 18.31 3.58 -17.84
C GLY A 119 18.46 2.66 -19.06
N PHE A 120 17.40 2.04 -19.57
CA PHE A 120 17.45 1.34 -20.85
C PHE A 120 17.58 2.34 -21.99
N HIS A 121 18.53 2.09 -22.86
CA HIS A 121 18.71 2.90 -24.06
C HIS A 121 17.84 2.33 -25.19
N PRO A 122 16.90 3.09 -25.75
CA PRO A 122 15.93 2.57 -26.72
C PRO A 122 16.54 2.06 -28.01
N GLU A 123 17.69 2.62 -28.46
CA GLU A 123 18.38 2.22 -29.68
C GLU A 123 19.26 0.98 -29.47
N MET A 124 19.62 0.63 -28.27
CA MET A 124 20.40 -0.56 -27.96
C MET A 124 19.53 -1.81 -27.94
N THR A 125 20.12 -2.94 -28.28
CA THR A 125 19.51 -4.26 -28.21
C THR A 125 19.21 -4.67 -26.76
N GLY A 126 18.36 -5.70 -26.56
CA GLY A 126 18.13 -6.27 -25.23
C GLY A 126 19.43 -6.72 -24.58
N ARG A 127 20.31 -7.37 -25.33
CA ARG A 127 21.64 -7.82 -24.89
C ARG A 127 22.49 -6.66 -24.38
N GLU A 128 22.63 -5.61 -25.16
CA GLU A 128 23.42 -4.44 -24.79
C GLU A 128 22.84 -3.74 -23.56
N ASN A 129 21.51 -3.64 -23.47
CA ASN A 129 20.83 -3.10 -22.29
C ASN A 129 21.04 -3.95 -21.04
N ILE A 130 21.09 -5.30 -21.14
CA ILE A 130 21.44 -6.18 -20.01
C ILE A 130 22.84 -5.84 -19.49
N TYR A 131 23.83 -5.71 -20.38
CA TYR A 131 25.20 -5.36 -19.98
C TYR A 131 25.27 -3.97 -19.37
N MET A 132 24.63 -2.98 -19.98
CA MET A 132 24.62 -1.61 -19.49
C MET A 132 23.93 -1.50 -18.13
N ASN A 133 22.73 -2.02 -18.02
CA ASN A 133 21.93 -1.94 -16.78
C ASN A 133 22.56 -2.76 -15.65
N GLY A 134 23.04 -3.98 -15.93
CA GLY A 134 23.77 -4.79 -14.97
C GLY A 134 25.02 -4.08 -14.45
N SER A 135 25.77 -3.39 -15.33
CA SER A 135 26.96 -2.61 -14.93
C SER A 135 26.57 -1.40 -14.05
N ILE A 136 25.50 -0.68 -14.41
CA ILE A 136 24.98 0.43 -13.58
C ILE A 136 24.60 -0.06 -12.19
N MET A 137 24.01 -1.27 -12.09
CA MET A 137 23.63 -1.90 -10.83
C MET A 137 24.81 -2.57 -10.08
N GLY A 138 26.05 -2.44 -10.60
CA GLY A 138 27.28 -2.90 -9.95
C GLY A 138 27.71 -4.33 -10.26
N MET A 139 27.16 -4.96 -11.32
CA MET A 139 27.67 -6.24 -11.82
C MET A 139 28.95 -6.05 -12.66
N THR A 140 29.88 -6.94 -12.52
CA THR A 140 31.02 -7.03 -13.45
C THR A 140 30.59 -7.65 -14.79
N LYS A 141 31.30 -7.36 -15.87
CA LYS A 141 31.03 -7.97 -17.17
C LYS A 141 31.06 -9.51 -17.13
N LYS A 142 31.93 -10.09 -16.31
CA LYS A 142 32.02 -11.56 -16.12
C LYS A 142 30.76 -12.12 -15.44
N GLU A 143 30.25 -11.43 -14.43
CA GLU A 143 29.00 -11.81 -13.75
C GLU A 143 27.81 -11.75 -14.70
N ILE A 144 27.69 -10.68 -15.48
CA ILE A 144 26.63 -10.53 -16.47
C ILE A 144 26.71 -11.64 -17.51
N THR A 145 27.90 -11.88 -18.09
CA THR A 145 28.05 -12.92 -19.12
C THR A 145 27.69 -14.30 -18.59
N ARG A 146 28.05 -14.63 -17.34
CA ARG A 146 27.71 -15.92 -16.72
C ARG A 146 26.21 -16.10 -16.54
N LYS A 147 25.47 -15.03 -16.29
CA LYS A 147 24.03 -15.06 -15.98
C LYS A 147 23.15 -14.66 -17.14
N LEU A 148 23.76 -14.37 -18.32
CA LEU A 148 23.03 -13.82 -19.45
C LEU A 148 21.86 -14.71 -19.87
N ASP A 149 22.10 -16.00 -20.02
CA ASP A 149 21.08 -16.94 -20.50
C ASP A 149 19.94 -17.08 -19.46
N GLU A 150 20.28 -17.12 -18.17
CA GLU A 150 19.28 -17.18 -17.09
C GLU A 150 18.44 -15.89 -17.04
N ILE A 151 19.04 -14.72 -17.25
CA ILE A 151 18.34 -13.43 -17.28
C ILE A 151 17.35 -13.40 -18.45
N VAL A 152 17.80 -13.86 -19.63
CA VAL A 152 17.03 -13.85 -20.87
C VAL A 152 15.84 -14.82 -20.77
N ASP A 153 16.09 -16.05 -20.30
CA ASP A 153 15.05 -17.06 -20.08
C ASP A 153 14.01 -16.59 -19.03
N PHE A 154 14.48 -16.00 -17.94
CA PHE A 154 13.59 -15.47 -16.92
C PHE A 154 12.69 -14.38 -17.47
N ALA A 155 13.23 -13.46 -18.28
CA ALA A 155 12.48 -12.37 -18.91
C ALA A 155 11.54 -12.86 -20.03
N GLY A 156 11.83 -14.02 -20.65
CA GLY A 156 11.11 -14.55 -21.80
C GLY A 156 11.27 -13.71 -23.07
N VAL A 157 12.50 -13.24 -23.33
CA VAL A 157 12.81 -12.34 -24.46
C VAL A 157 13.84 -12.91 -25.43
N GLU A 158 14.09 -14.22 -25.42
CA GLU A 158 15.12 -14.91 -26.19
C GLU A 158 15.07 -14.52 -27.67
N ARG A 159 13.87 -14.57 -28.25
CA ARG A 159 13.65 -14.25 -29.66
C ARG A 159 14.00 -12.81 -30.02
N TYR A 160 13.94 -11.91 -29.07
CA TYR A 160 14.10 -10.47 -29.29
C TYR A 160 15.41 -9.92 -28.74
N LEU A 161 16.28 -10.77 -28.19
CA LEU A 161 17.49 -10.38 -27.47
C LEU A 161 18.38 -9.42 -28.26
N ASP A 162 18.55 -9.65 -29.54
CA ASP A 162 19.39 -8.83 -30.42
C ASP A 162 18.56 -7.79 -31.22
N THR A 163 17.34 -7.50 -30.77
CA THR A 163 16.47 -6.45 -31.31
C THR A 163 16.55 -5.19 -30.44
N PRO A 164 16.56 -3.97 -31.00
CA PRO A 164 16.52 -2.73 -30.25
C PRO A 164 15.30 -2.63 -29.33
N VAL A 165 15.49 -2.21 -28.08
CA VAL A 165 14.46 -2.17 -27.04
C VAL A 165 13.29 -1.24 -27.40
N LYS A 166 13.48 -0.24 -28.25
CA LYS A 166 12.38 0.58 -28.80
C LYS A 166 11.28 -0.24 -29.50
N ARG A 167 11.58 -1.46 -29.92
CA ARG A 167 10.62 -2.40 -30.54
C ARG A 167 10.00 -3.37 -29.56
N TYR A 168 10.39 -3.32 -28.28
CA TYR A 168 9.80 -4.13 -27.22
C TYR A 168 8.44 -3.56 -26.83
N SER A 169 7.54 -4.43 -26.35
CA SER A 169 6.37 -3.96 -25.62
C SER A 169 6.81 -3.41 -24.25
N SER A 170 5.99 -2.56 -23.67
CA SER A 170 6.24 -2.07 -22.30
C SER A 170 6.43 -3.21 -21.31
N GLY A 171 5.63 -4.28 -21.42
CA GLY A 171 5.78 -5.48 -20.59
C GLY A 171 7.12 -6.19 -20.77
N MET A 172 7.62 -6.33 -22.01
CA MET A 172 8.94 -6.93 -22.27
C MET A 172 10.06 -6.11 -21.64
N THR A 173 10.01 -4.78 -21.80
CA THR A 173 11.04 -3.88 -21.23
C THR A 173 11.09 -4.01 -19.70
N VAL A 174 9.94 -4.02 -19.06
CA VAL A 174 9.85 -4.13 -17.62
C VAL A 174 10.27 -5.51 -17.13
N ARG A 175 9.88 -6.60 -17.81
CA ARG A 175 10.32 -7.96 -17.48
C ARG A 175 11.84 -8.09 -17.59
N LEU A 176 12.43 -7.54 -18.65
CA LEU A 176 13.87 -7.58 -18.85
C LEU A 176 14.61 -6.79 -17.75
N GLY A 177 14.15 -5.58 -17.42
CA GLY A 177 14.71 -4.79 -16.32
C GLY A 177 14.64 -5.50 -14.99
N PHE A 178 13.48 -6.11 -14.68
CA PHE A 178 13.31 -6.92 -13.47
C PHE A 178 14.23 -8.14 -13.47
N ALA A 179 14.36 -8.85 -14.60
CA ALA A 179 15.24 -9.99 -14.73
C ALA A 179 16.69 -9.63 -14.41
N VAL A 180 17.23 -8.56 -14.99
CA VAL A 180 18.59 -8.11 -14.66
C VAL A 180 18.74 -7.87 -13.17
N ALA A 181 17.77 -7.19 -12.57
CA ALA A 181 17.78 -6.85 -11.15
C ALA A 181 17.61 -8.07 -10.23
N ALA A 182 16.80 -9.06 -10.61
CA ALA A 182 16.57 -10.30 -9.85
C ALA A 182 17.78 -11.24 -9.81
N PHE A 183 18.69 -11.10 -10.77
CA PHE A 183 19.94 -11.87 -10.83
C PHE A 183 21.16 -11.13 -10.27
N LEU A 184 20.95 -9.94 -9.69
CA LEU A 184 21.97 -9.28 -8.87
C LEU A 184 22.29 -10.13 -7.62
N GLU A 185 23.52 -10.08 -7.18
CA GLU A 185 23.98 -10.72 -5.94
C GLU A 185 24.56 -9.68 -4.98
N PRO A 186 23.76 -8.69 -4.53
CA PRO A 186 24.21 -7.75 -3.52
C PRO A 186 24.10 -8.36 -2.12
N GLU A 187 24.85 -7.83 -1.17
CA GLU A 187 24.70 -8.16 0.24
C GLU A 187 23.43 -7.57 0.83
N ILE A 188 22.97 -6.41 0.30
CA ILE A 188 21.75 -5.73 0.70
C ILE A 188 20.88 -5.44 -0.54
N LEU A 189 19.69 -6.00 -0.58
CA LEU A 189 18.73 -5.80 -1.65
C LEU A 189 17.57 -4.94 -1.16
N VAL A 190 17.26 -3.88 -1.90
CA VAL A 190 16.14 -2.98 -1.63
C VAL A 190 15.07 -3.21 -2.69
N VAL A 191 13.88 -3.62 -2.26
CA VAL A 191 12.75 -3.94 -3.15
C VAL A 191 11.57 -3.03 -2.80
N ASP A 192 11.09 -2.26 -3.77
CA ASP A 192 9.84 -1.49 -3.67
C ASP A 192 8.69 -2.24 -4.34
N GLU A 193 7.49 -1.71 -4.27
CA GLU A 193 6.21 -2.24 -4.80
C GLU A 193 6.25 -2.83 -6.25
N VAL A 194 7.42 -2.87 -6.87
CA VAL A 194 7.69 -3.30 -8.26
C VAL A 194 7.30 -4.77 -8.55
N LEU A 195 7.00 -5.59 -7.52
CA LEU A 195 6.54 -6.97 -7.71
C LEU A 195 5.13 -7.08 -8.35
N THR A 196 4.43 -5.98 -8.56
CA THR A 196 3.15 -5.94 -9.27
C THR A 196 3.29 -5.78 -10.78
N VAL A 197 4.51 -5.79 -11.29
CA VAL A 197 4.83 -5.57 -12.70
C VAL A 197 4.73 -6.85 -13.52
N GLY A 198 4.19 -6.76 -14.73
CA GLY A 198 3.99 -7.89 -15.63
C GLY A 198 2.63 -8.57 -15.43
N ASP A 199 2.45 -9.70 -16.11
CA ASP A 199 1.26 -10.53 -15.93
C ASP A 199 1.33 -11.42 -14.66
N ALA A 200 0.22 -12.08 -14.34
CA ALA A 200 0.11 -12.91 -13.14
C ALA A 200 1.13 -14.06 -13.10
N GLU A 201 1.54 -14.56 -14.26
CA GLU A 201 2.53 -15.63 -14.36
C GLU A 201 3.93 -15.11 -14.03
N PHE A 202 4.31 -13.97 -14.62
CA PHE A 202 5.58 -13.33 -14.32
C PHE A 202 5.68 -12.89 -12.85
N GLN A 203 4.58 -12.37 -12.29
CA GLN A 203 4.53 -12.01 -10.87
C GLN A 203 4.81 -13.22 -9.95
N LYS A 204 4.26 -14.40 -10.26
CA LYS A 204 4.56 -15.64 -9.52
C LYS A 204 6.03 -16.02 -9.64
N LYS A 205 6.60 -15.93 -10.86
CA LYS A 205 8.04 -16.19 -11.13
C LYS A 205 8.91 -15.20 -10.32
N ALA A 206 8.55 -13.92 -10.33
CA ALA A 206 9.26 -12.86 -9.62
C ALA A 206 9.24 -13.08 -8.09
N ILE A 207 8.08 -13.38 -7.51
CA ILE A 207 7.94 -13.68 -6.07
C ILE A 207 8.73 -14.95 -5.71
N GLY A 208 8.67 -15.99 -6.53
CA GLY A 208 9.46 -17.22 -6.35
C GLY A 208 10.96 -16.91 -6.31
N LYS A 209 11.47 -16.17 -7.30
CA LYS A 209 12.88 -15.76 -7.36
C LYS A 209 13.30 -14.91 -6.16
N MET A 210 12.44 -13.98 -5.72
CA MET A 210 12.71 -13.18 -4.53
C MET A 210 12.77 -14.04 -3.26
N LYS A 211 11.93 -15.05 -3.15
CA LYS A 211 11.97 -16.02 -2.05
C LYS A 211 13.29 -16.80 -2.02
N ASP A 212 13.71 -17.29 -3.19
CA ASP A 212 15.00 -18.01 -3.32
C ASP A 212 16.18 -17.10 -2.95
N VAL A 213 16.14 -15.84 -3.40
CA VAL A 213 17.16 -14.84 -3.07
C VAL A 213 17.18 -14.52 -1.58
N SER A 214 16.02 -14.47 -0.93
CA SER A 214 15.91 -14.17 0.50
C SER A 214 16.28 -15.34 1.40
N GLN A 215 16.00 -16.58 0.98
CA GLN A 215 16.26 -17.78 1.77
C GLN A 215 17.61 -18.46 1.46
N GLY A 216 18.14 -18.26 0.26
CA GLY A 216 19.27 -19.04 -0.29
C GLY A 216 20.67 -18.48 -0.08
N GLY A 217 20.89 -17.38 0.65
CA GLY A 217 22.23 -16.79 0.65
C GLY A 217 22.62 -15.90 1.81
N GLY A 218 21.85 -15.84 2.90
CA GLY A 218 22.16 -14.94 4.03
C GLY A 218 22.14 -13.46 3.63
N ARG A 219 21.46 -13.12 2.54
CA ARG A 219 21.33 -11.74 2.03
C ARG A 219 20.31 -10.97 2.85
N THR A 220 20.61 -9.72 3.07
CA THR A 220 19.69 -8.80 3.74
C THR A 220 18.76 -8.17 2.72
N VAL A 221 17.45 -8.23 2.96
CA VAL A 221 16.43 -7.67 2.04
C VAL A 221 15.58 -6.66 2.79
N LEU A 222 15.43 -5.45 2.24
CA LEU A 222 14.45 -4.48 2.69
C LEU A 222 13.32 -4.43 1.66
N PHE A 223 12.16 -4.89 2.06
CA PHE A 223 10.99 -5.08 1.20
C PHE A 223 9.88 -4.11 1.55
N VAL A 224 9.50 -3.25 0.64
CA VAL A 224 8.34 -2.36 0.79
C VAL A 224 7.18 -2.91 -0.01
N SER A 225 6.06 -3.12 0.65
CA SER A 225 4.82 -3.55 0.00
C SER A 225 3.60 -3.13 0.78
N HIS A 226 2.51 -2.90 0.08
CA HIS A 226 1.18 -2.79 0.65
C HIS A 226 0.44 -4.14 0.65
N ASN A 227 0.99 -5.17 0.02
CA ASN A 227 0.45 -6.53 0.05
C ASN A 227 0.91 -7.27 1.31
N MET A 228 0.06 -7.30 2.34
CA MET A 228 0.38 -7.92 3.63
C MET A 228 0.59 -9.43 3.52
N ALA A 229 0.00 -10.10 2.54
CA ALA A 229 0.23 -11.53 2.32
C ALA A 229 1.66 -11.79 1.82
N ALA A 230 2.16 -10.95 0.90
CA ALA A 230 3.54 -11.02 0.44
C ALA A 230 4.52 -10.71 1.58
N VAL A 231 4.24 -9.67 2.38
CA VAL A 231 5.07 -9.33 3.55
C VAL A 231 5.14 -10.49 4.54
N LYS A 232 4.00 -11.11 4.89
CA LYS A 232 3.96 -12.28 5.80
C LYS A 232 4.70 -13.50 5.26
N SER A 233 4.70 -13.70 3.94
CA SER A 233 5.33 -14.88 3.32
C SER A 233 6.83 -14.74 3.10
N LEU A 234 7.32 -13.52 2.93
CA LEU A 234 8.71 -13.24 2.57
C LEU A 234 9.55 -12.72 3.73
N CYS A 235 8.96 -11.93 4.64
CA CYS A 235 9.71 -11.22 5.66
C CYS A 235 9.71 -11.96 7.01
N ASN A 236 10.84 -11.88 7.73
CA ASN A 236 10.96 -12.36 9.11
C ASN A 236 10.80 -11.22 10.13
N ARG A 237 11.06 -9.99 9.73
CA ARG A 237 10.90 -8.78 10.54
C ARG A 237 10.07 -7.73 9.85
N GLY A 238 9.44 -6.85 10.63
CA GLY A 238 8.63 -5.76 10.11
C GLY A 238 8.92 -4.44 10.80
N VAL A 239 8.91 -3.36 10.02
CA VAL A 239 8.99 -1.97 10.48
C VAL A 239 7.73 -1.26 10.02
N VAL A 240 6.94 -0.75 10.96
CA VAL A 240 5.74 0.02 10.66
C VAL A 240 6.07 1.50 10.75
N LEU A 241 5.82 2.21 9.64
CA LEU A 241 5.97 3.66 9.56
C LEU A 241 4.60 4.34 9.62
N LYS A 242 4.51 5.37 10.46
CA LYS A 242 3.33 6.25 10.60
C LYS A 242 3.77 7.71 10.61
N ASN A 243 3.26 8.49 9.66
CA ASN A 243 3.54 9.94 9.55
C ASN A 243 5.04 10.30 9.61
N GLY A 244 5.88 9.50 8.94
CA GLY A 244 7.33 9.72 8.87
C GLY A 244 8.11 9.26 10.10
N MET A 245 7.50 8.60 11.07
CA MET A 245 8.12 8.05 12.27
C MET A 245 7.93 6.54 12.35
N ILE A 246 8.75 5.87 13.17
CA ILE A 246 8.58 4.46 13.48
C ILE A 246 7.48 4.31 14.52
N ASP A 247 6.47 3.50 14.21
CA ASP A 247 5.42 3.07 15.14
C ASP A 247 5.75 1.71 15.78
N TYR A 248 6.38 0.81 15.01
CA TYR A 248 6.73 -0.52 15.50
C TYR A 248 7.95 -1.09 14.74
N VAL A 249 8.78 -1.83 15.45
CA VAL A 249 9.86 -2.67 14.88
C VAL A 249 9.86 -4.01 15.61
N GLY A 250 9.76 -5.11 14.88
CA GLY A 250 9.77 -6.45 15.49
C GLY A 250 9.42 -7.55 14.51
N ASN A 251 8.76 -8.60 14.98
CA ASN A 251 8.32 -9.74 14.17
C ASN A 251 7.30 -9.29 13.11
N THR A 252 7.34 -9.92 11.94
CA THR A 252 6.45 -9.58 10.80
C THR A 252 4.97 -9.70 11.14
N ASN A 253 4.55 -10.75 11.85
CA ASN A 253 3.15 -10.94 12.17
C ASN A 253 2.62 -9.82 13.08
N ASP A 254 3.42 -9.44 14.08
CA ASP A 254 3.07 -8.34 15.00
C ASP A 254 3.07 -6.99 14.28
N ALA A 255 4.03 -6.77 13.37
CA ALA A 255 4.09 -5.56 12.54
C ALA A 255 2.85 -5.42 11.64
N VAL A 256 2.45 -6.51 10.98
CA VAL A 256 1.23 -6.52 10.16
C VAL A 256 -0.01 -6.32 11.02
N HIS A 257 -0.10 -6.99 12.18
CA HIS A 257 -1.21 -6.79 13.11
C HIS A 257 -1.28 -5.33 13.60
N ARG A 258 -0.14 -4.76 13.97
CA ARG A 258 -0.04 -3.35 14.38
C ARG A 258 -0.47 -2.39 13.28
N TYR A 259 -0.03 -2.64 12.04
CA TYR A 259 -0.42 -1.85 10.87
C TYR A 259 -1.94 -1.89 10.64
N LEU A 260 -2.54 -3.09 10.70
CA LEU A 260 -3.99 -3.26 10.55
C LEU A 260 -4.75 -2.56 11.68
N GLN A 261 -4.27 -2.62 12.93
CA GLN A 261 -4.86 -1.87 14.05
C GLN A 261 -4.76 -0.34 13.86
N ILE A 262 -3.72 0.17 13.21
CA ILE A 262 -3.61 1.60 12.87
C ILE A 262 -4.67 1.97 11.82
N ASP A 263 -5.00 1.07 10.91
CA ASP A 263 -6.11 1.24 9.98
C ASP A 263 -7.46 1.21 10.72
N ASP A 264 -7.61 0.30 11.66
CA ASP A 264 -8.80 0.19 12.52
C ASP A 264 -8.96 1.38 13.48
N ALA A 265 -7.87 1.95 13.98
CA ALA A 265 -7.91 3.14 14.84
C ALA A 265 -8.34 4.42 14.09
N ILE A 266 -8.18 4.45 12.76
CA ILE A 266 -8.80 5.47 11.89
C ILE A 266 -10.27 5.09 11.64
N GLY A 267 -10.63 3.81 11.74
CA GLY A 267 -12.00 3.29 11.75
C GLY A 267 -12.80 3.58 13.04
N ASN A 268 -12.23 4.26 14.04
CA ASN A 268 -12.98 4.82 15.18
C ASN A 268 -13.83 6.07 14.83
N GLY A 269 -13.85 6.48 13.54
CA GLY A 269 -14.83 7.41 13.03
C GLY A 269 -16.24 6.81 12.95
N LYS A 270 -17.23 7.65 12.84
CA LYS A 270 -18.58 7.21 12.54
C LYS A 270 -18.70 6.79 11.08
N VAL A 271 -19.58 5.85 10.78
CA VAL A 271 -19.86 5.44 9.38
C VAL A 271 -20.25 6.64 8.52
N ILE A 272 -20.95 7.61 9.08
CA ILE A 272 -21.37 8.84 8.42
C ILE A 272 -20.18 9.70 7.92
N ASP A 273 -19.04 9.67 8.63
CA ASP A 273 -17.86 10.46 8.26
C ASP A 273 -17.19 9.94 6.98
N ASN A 274 -17.52 8.72 6.57
CA ASN A 274 -17.02 8.05 5.37
C ASN A 274 -17.94 8.21 4.16
N ILE A 275 -18.99 9.03 4.25
CA ILE A 275 -19.85 9.35 3.11
C ILE A 275 -19.10 10.27 2.16
N GLN A 276 -18.90 9.83 0.93
CA GLN A 276 -18.13 10.57 -0.09
C GLN A 276 -19.02 11.52 -0.87
N TRP A 277 -20.28 11.17 -1.06
CA TRP A 277 -21.20 11.96 -1.85
C TRP A 277 -22.66 11.70 -1.48
N VAL A 278 -23.44 12.78 -1.45
CA VAL A 278 -24.90 12.76 -1.25
C VAL A 278 -25.53 13.70 -2.26
N LYS A 279 -26.63 13.28 -2.87
CA LYS A 279 -27.40 14.10 -3.80
C LYS A 279 -27.98 15.33 -3.11
N GLN A 280 -28.01 16.46 -3.80
CA GLN A 280 -28.65 17.69 -3.32
C GLN A 280 -30.12 17.41 -2.98
N GLY A 281 -30.58 17.92 -1.85
CA GLY A 281 -31.95 17.68 -1.35
C GLY A 281 -32.07 16.44 -0.44
N ILE A 282 -30.96 15.73 -0.17
CA ILE A 282 -30.91 14.64 0.79
C ILE A 282 -29.87 15.00 1.88
N THR A 283 -30.25 14.86 3.12
CA THR A 283 -29.39 15.05 4.26
C THR A 283 -29.35 13.74 5.06
N ILE A 284 -28.16 13.22 5.33
CA ILE A 284 -28.00 12.03 6.17
C ILE A 284 -27.65 12.51 7.57
N SER A 285 -28.43 12.08 8.54
CA SER A 285 -28.21 12.42 9.95
C SER A 285 -27.49 11.30 10.71
N ARG A 286 -27.70 10.03 10.29
CA ARG A 286 -27.18 8.88 11.01
C ARG A 286 -27.06 7.65 10.12
N VAL A 287 -25.95 6.91 10.30
CA VAL A 287 -25.77 5.58 9.69
C VAL A 287 -25.33 4.61 10.77
N ILE A 288 -26.04 3.49 10.90
CA ILE A 288 -25.81 2.47 11.92
C ILE A 288 -25.54 1.15 11.21
N VAL A 289 -24.47 0.48 11.59
CA VAL A 289 -24.11 -0.87 11.10
C VAL A 289 -24.04 -1.79 12.32
N ASN A 290 -24.84 -2.86 12.34
CA ASN A 290 -24.94 -3.80 13.47
C ASN A 290 -25.16 -3.13 14.84
N GLY A 291 -26.03 -2.13 14.88
CA GLY A 291 -26.38 -1.43 16.12
C GLY A 291 -25.37 -0.40 16.59
N THR A 292 -24.29 -0.15 15.87
CA THR A 292 -23.29 0.87 16.18
C THR A 292 -23.14 1.91 15.07
N GLU A 293 -22.86 3.15 15.44
CA GLU A 293 -22.48 4.21 14.51
C GLU A 293 -21.01 4.17 14.12
N ASN A 294 -20.21 3.38 14.83
CA ASN A 294 -18.79 3.24 14.57
C ASN A 294 -18.56 2.50 13.24
N SER A 295 -17.54 2.89 12.52
CA SER A 295 -17.16 2.27 11.24
C SER A 295 -16.59 0.85 11.39
N LEU A 296 -16.31 0.40 12.61
CA LEU A 296 -15.92 -0.97 12.93
C LEU A 296 -17.00 -1.66 13.76
N SER A 297 -17.44 -2.82 13.30
CA SER A 297 -18.40 -3.67 14.04
C SER A 297 -17.97 -5.13 13.98
N ARG A 298 -18.48 -5.95 14.92
CA ARG A 298 -18.17 -7.38 15.01
C ARG A 298 -19.46 -8.21 14.88
N ILE A 299 -19.39 -9.28 14.11
CA ILE A 299 -20.46 -10.27 13.99
C ILE A 299 -19.94 -11.57 14.59
N ILE A 300 -20.56 -12.02 15.68
CA ILE A 300 -20.26 -13.30 16.33
C ILE A 300 -20.95 -14.44 15.58
N SER A 301 -20.38 -15.62 15.67
CA SER A 301 -20.82 -16.84 14.97
C SER A 301 -22.28 -17.26 15.19
N SER A 302 -22.93 -16.77 16.26
CA SER A 302 -24.34 -17.00 16.53
C SER A 302 -25.29 -15.99 15.85
N GLN A 303 -24.76 -14.89 15.31
CA GLN A 303 -25.53 -13.80 14.69
C GLN A 303 -25.18 -13.69 13.21
N HIS A 304 -25.76 -14.52 12.35
CA HIS A 304 -25.51 -14.48 10.90
C HIS A 304 -26.21 -13.31 10.20
N THR A 305 -26.49 -12.21 10.89
CA THR A 305 -27.28 -11.11 10.33
C THR A 305 -26.47 -9.82 10.36
N LEU A 306 -26.34 -9.19 9.20
CA LEU A 306 -25.86 -7.84 9.03
C LEU A 306 -27.05 -6.90 8.98
N SER A 307 -27.12 -5.93 9.88
CA SER A 307 -28.13 -4.87 9.84
C SER A 307 -27.51 -3.53 9.51
N VAL A 308 -28.14 -2.80 8.59
CA VAL A 308 -27.76 -1.42 8.25
C VAL A 308 -28.99 -0.53 8.33
N VAL A 309 -28.84 0.61 9.01
CA VAL A 309 -29.87 1.63 9.12
C VAL A 309 -29.31 2.95 8.66
N VAL A 310 -30.04 3.64 7.78
CA VAL A 310 -29.72 4.99 7.31
C VAL A 310 -30.89 5.90 7.69
N GLU A 311 -30.61 6.94 8.44
CA GLU A 311 -31.58 7.95 8.87
C GLU A 311 -31.19 9.32 8.30
N GLY A 312 -32.18 10.09 7.89
CA GLY A 312 -31.95 11.40 7.30
C GLY A 312 -33.24 12.13 6.97
N GLU A 313 -33.12 13.11 6.08
CA GLU A 313 -34.24 13.92 5.61
C GLU A 313 -34.15 14.12 4.10
N VAL A 314 -35.28 14.07 3.42
CA VAL A 314 -35.39 14.38 1.97
C VAL A 314 -36.26 15.61 1.76
N SER A 315 -35.81 16.51 0.87
CA SER A 315 -36.52 17.72 0.53
C SER A 315 -37.70 17.48 -0.43
N ASP A 316 -37.58 16.43 -1.22
CA ASP A 316 -38.57 16.05 -2.23
C ASP A 316 -38.86 14.55 -2.15
N GLU A 317 -39.97 14.13 -2.75
CA GLU A 317 -40.35 12.73 -2.83
C GLU A 317 -39.41 11.97 -3.76
N ILE A 318 -38.82 10.86 -3.28
CA ILE A 318 -37.87 10.06 -4.05
C ILE A 318 -38.16 8.57 -3.96
N GLN A 319 -37.82 7.83 -5.00
CA GLN A 319 -37.74 6.38 -4.98
C GLN A 319 -36.28 5.95 -4.79
N THR A 320 -36.03 5.02 -3.90
CA THR A 320 -34.67 4.59 -3.57
C THR A 320 -34.62 3.10 -3.24
N ASP A 321 -33.46 2.51 -3.42
CA ASP A 321 -33.08 1.22 -2.84
C ASP A 321 -31.75 1.38 -2.08
N LEU A 322 -31.60 0.62 -0.99
CA LEU A 322 -30.38 0.58 -0.21
C LEU A 322 -29.54 -0.62 -0.66
N MET A 323 -28.47 -0.33 -1.38
CA MET A 323 -27.53 -1.34 -1.88
C MET A 323 -26.29 -1.41 -0.99
N LEU A 324 -25.88 -2.61 -0.65
CA LEU A 324 -24.67 -2.93 0.07
C LEU A 324 -23.76 -3.77 -0.81
N ILE A 325 -22.48 -3.43 -0.86
CA ILE A 325 -21.44 -4.27 -1.45
C ILE A 325 -20.50 -4.72 -0.36
N LEU A 326 -20.40 -6.01 -0.17
CA LEU A 326 -19.48 -6.63 0.76
C LEU A 326 -18.20 -6.98 0.01
N LYS A 327 -17.05 -6.55 0.51
CA LYS A 327 -15.73 -6.78 -0.06
C LYS A 327 -14.85 -7.54 0.92
N ASN A 328 -13.91 -8.32 0.39
CA ASN A 328 -12.86 -8.90 1.23
C ASN A 328 -11.83 -7.85 1.64
N LYS A 329 -10.84 -8.24 2.44
CA LYS A 329 -9.72 -7.37 2.86
C LYS A 329 -8.90 -6.78 1.68
N ASP A 330 -8.91 -7.42 0.53
CA ASP A 330 -8.21 -6.98 -0.68
C ASP A 330 -9.11 -6.10 -1.58
N GLU A 331 -10.26 -5.63 -1.02
CA GLU A 331 -11.27 -4.79 -1.68
C GLU A 331 -11.98 -5.44 -2.88
N VAL A 332 -11.87 -6.75 -3.02
CA VAL A 332 -12.57 -7.49 -4.05
C VAL A 332 -14.04 -7.67 -3.64
N PRO A 333 -15.02 -7.25 -4.47
CA PRO A 333 -16.43 -7.47 -4.20
C PRO A 333 -16.77 -8.96 -4.09
N MET A 334 -17.36 -9.35 -2.97
CA MET A 334 -17.77 -10.72 -2.68
C MET A 334 -19.27 -10.92 -2.85
N ALA A 335 -20.06 -9.90 -2.52
CA ALA A 335 -21.50 -9.91 -2.64
C ALA A 335 -22.03 -8.49 -2.85
N ALA A 336 -23.05 -8.37 -3.70
CA ALA A 336 -23.85 -7.15 -3.83
C ALA A 336 -25.29 -7.50 -3.43
N LEU A 337 -25.85 -6.70 -2.55
CA LEU A 337 -27.14 -6.95 -1.90
C LEU A 337 -28.04 -5.75 -2.15
N ALA A 338 -28.95 -5.87 -3.12
CA ALA A 338 -29.87 -4.82 -3.56
C ALA A 338 -31.22 -5.46 -3.95
N GLU A 339 -32.29 -5.13 -3.24
CA GLU A 339 -33.64 -5.68 -3.57
C GLU A 339 -34.26 -4.99 -4.76
N GLY A 340 -34.02 -3.70 -4.93
CA GLY A 340 -34.52 -2.94 -6.07
C GLY A 340 -34.00 -3.46 -7.41
N HIS A 341 -32.72 -3.86 -7.44
CA HIS A 341 -32.10 -4.47 -8.63
C HIS A 341 -32.61 -5.88 -8.92
N CYS A 342 -32.80 -6.68 -7.85
CA CYS A 342 -33.10 -8.11 -8.01
C CYS A 342 -34.60 -8.39 -8.10
N LYS A 343 -35.44 -7.61 -7.40
CA LYS A 343 -36.87 -7.85 -7.24
C LYS A 343 -37.77 -6.70 -7.69
N GLY A 344 -37.17 -5.58 -8.13
CA GLY A 344 -37.90 -4.37 -8.49
C GLY A 344 -38.58 -3.67 -7.28
N ILE A 345 -38.22 -4.05 -6.05
CA ILE A 345 -38.84 -3.50 -4.83
C ILE A 345 -38.13 -2.20 -4.46
N MET A 346 -38.79 -1.08 -4.69
CA MET A 346 -38.30 0.26 -4.35
C MET A 346 -38.99 0.77 -3.10
N GLN A 347 -38.23 1.51 -2.30
CA GLN A 347 -38.80 2.27 -1.19
C GLN A 347 -39.12 3.68 -1.63
N HIS A 348 -40.31 4.14 -1.24
CA HIS A 348 -40.81 5.45 -1.56
C HIS A 348 -40.69 6.35 -0.36
N LEU A 349 -39.74 7.30 -0.41
CA LEU A 349 -39.54 8.28 0.65
C LEU A 349 -40.32 9.55 0.35
N ARG A 350 -41.23 9.92 1.27
CA ARG A 350 -41.94 11.19 1.20
C ARG A 350 -41.05 12.31 1.76
N ARG A 351 -41.34 13.53 1.36
CA ARG A 351 -40.67 14.73 1.91
C ARG A 351 -40.69 14.74 3.42
N GLY A 352 -39.51 14.93 4.03
CA GLY A 352 -39.29 14.94 5.47
C GLY A 352 -38.34 13.87 5.96
N PRO A 353 -38.38 13.55 7.24
CA PRO A 353 -37.46 12.56 7.84
C PRO A 353 -37.76 11.17 7.32
N PHE A 354 -36.67 10.39 7.13
CA PHE A 354 -36.76 8.99 6.70
C PHE A 354 -35.87 8.09 7.55
N LYS A 355 -36.23 6.81 7.55
CA LYS A 355 -35.44 5.72 8.08
C LYS A 355 -35.48 4.55 7.11
N LEU A 356 -34.33 4.16 6.59
CA LEU A 356 -34.15 2.98 5.76
C LEU A 356 -33.44 1.92 6.59
N GLU A 357 -34.03 0.73 6.72
CA GLU A 357 -33.44 -0.38 7.43
C GLU A 357 -33.31 -1.59 6.49
N ARG A 358 -32.14 -2.22 6.52
CA ARG A 358 -31.87 -3.45 5.77
C ARG A 358 -31.25 -4.49 6.70
N LYS A 359 -31.87 -5.67 6.77
CA LYS A 359 -31.31 -6.83 7.44
C LYS A 359 -30.98 -7.89 6.42
N ILE A 360 -29.77 -8.37 6.46
CA ILE A 360 -29.20 -9.31 5.50
C ILE A 360 -28.69 -10.52 6.26
N GLN A 361 -29.12 -11.69 5.84
CA GLN A 361 -28.59 -12.94 6.36
C GLN A 361 -27.30 -13.28 5.65
N LEU A 362 -26.20 -13.34 6.38
CA LEU A 362 -24.90 -13.69 5.83
C LEU A 362 -24.80 -15.21 5.63
N PRO A 363 -24.13 -15.65 4.55
CA PRO A 363 -23.94 -17.07 4.30
C PRO A 363 -23.16 -17.75 5.42
N LEU A 364 -23.61 -18.93 5.85
CA LEU A 364 -23.01 -19.73 6.92
C LEU A 364 -21.56 -20.19 6.64
N PHE A 365 -21.12 -20.09 5.37
CA PHE A 365 -19.79 -20.49 4.93
C PHE A 365 -18.82 -19.30 4.80
N MET A 366 -19.17 -18.11 5.28
CA MET A 366 -18.22 -17.00 5.31
C MET A 366 -17.08 -17.32 6.27
N GLY A 367 -15.86 -17.15 5.77
CA GLY A 367 -14.65 -17.32 6.58
C GLY A 367 -14.48 -16.25 7.64
N SER A 368 -13.74 -16.57 8.69
CA SER A 368 -13.31 -15.56 9.67
C SER A 368 -12.47 -14.48 9.01
N GLY A 369 -12.69 -13.23 9.37
CA GLY A 369 -11.88 -12.12 8.88
C GLY A 369 -12.64 -10.81 8.76
N ASP A 370 -11.94 -9.82 8.24
CA ASP A 370 -12.47 -8.47 8.07
C ASP A 370 -13.04 -8.30 6.67
N TYR A 371 -14.23 -7.74 6.62
CA TYR A 371 -14.96 -7.43 5.40
C TYR A 371 -15.32 -5.96 5.38
N LYS A 372 -15.04 -5.28 4.26
CA LYS A 372 -15.39 -3.88 4.05
C LYS A 372 -16.77 -3.77 3.42
N ILE A 373 -17.49 -2.72 3.78
CA ILE A 373 -18.83 -2.42 3.27
C ILE A 373 -18.81 -1.13 2.48
N ASP A 374 -19.31 -1.20 1.24
CA ASP A 374 -19.79 -0.02 0.53
C ASP A 374 -21.29 0.10 0.70
N LEU A 375 -21.75 1.32 0.89
CA LEU A 375 -23.15 1.65 1.05
C LEU A 375 -23.61 2.64 -0.03
N TYR A 376 -24.71 2.31 -0.69
CA TYR A 376 -25.30 3.16 -1.69
C TYR A 376 -26.81 3.31 -1.46
N MET A 377 -27.33 4.53 -1.58
CA MET A 377 -28.73 4.75 -1.91
C MET A 377 -28.81 5.05 -3.40
N HIS A 378 -29.71 4.40 -4.12
CA HIS A 378 -29.82 4.60 -5.55
C HIS A 378 -31.22 4.29 -6.10
N HIS A 379 -31.56 4.95 -7.18
CA HIS A 379 -32.64 4.50 -8.06
C HIS A 379 -32.00 3.62 -9.15
N PRO A 380 -32.26 2.31 -9.19
CA PRO A 380 -31.64 1.39 -10.14
C PRO A 380 -31.73 1.90 -11.57
N MET A 381 -30.61 1.86 -12.30
CA MET A 381 -30.46 2.31 -13.69
C MET A 381 -30.75 3.80 -13.94
N VAL A 382 -31.06 4.58 -12.92
CA VAL A 382 -31.37 6.02 -13.06
C VAL A 382 -30.28 6.87 -12.43
N GLU A 383 -30.07 6.76 -11.12
CA GLU A 383 -29.10 7.62 -10.43
C GLU A 383 -28.64 7.06 -9.08
N TYR A 384 -27.49 7.49 -8.66
CA TYR A 384 -27.06 7.36 -7.26
C TYR A 384 -27.63 8.54 -6.45
N GLN A 385 -27.94 8.30 -5.18
CA GLN A 385 -28.46 9.28 -4.24
C GLN A 385 -27.56 9.44 -3.02
N LEU A 386 -26.81 8.38 -2.65
CA LEU A 386 -25.74 8.38 -1.67
C LEU A 386 -24.66 7.41 -2.11
N LYS A 387 -23.41 7.78 -1.86
CA LYS A 387 -22.25 6.94 -2.13
C LYS A 387 -21.27 7.00 -0.95
N ALA A 388 -21.05 5.86 -0.32
CA ALA A 388 -20.10 5.69 0.77
C ALA A 388 -19.28 4.40 0.54
N ILE A 389 -18.05 4.56 0.05
CA ILE A 389 -17.14 3.46 -0.27
C ILE A 389 -16.28 3.15 0.94
N ASN A 390 -16.14 1.86 1.29
CA ASN A 390 -15.41 1.38 2.46
C ASN A 390 -15.86 2.12 3.75
N CYS A 391 -17.16 2.36 3.87
CA CYS A 391 -17.70 3.18 4.95
C CYS A 391 -17.71 2.46 6.31
N ALA A 392 -17.73 1.13 6.30
CA ALA A 392 -17.64 0.32 7.50
C ALA A 392 -16.81 -0.94 7.26
N THR A 393 -16.27 -1.47 8.34
CA THR A 393 -15.58 -2.78 8.38
C THR A 393 -16.33 -3.67 9.38
N ILE A 394 -16.66 -4.88 8.98
CA ILE A 394 -17.21 -5.90 9.85
C ILE A 394 -16.20 -7.01 10.06
N HIS A 395 -15.92 -7.34 11.29
CA HIS A 395 -15.16 -8.53 11.67
C HIS A 395 -16.12 -9.69 11.86
N ILE A 396 -15.97 -10.77 11.10
CA ILE A 396 -16.76 -11.98 11.22
C ILE A 396 -15.92 -13.02 11.92
N ASP A 397 -16.39 -13.50 13.08
CA ASP A 397 -15.82 -14.68 13.75
C ASP A 397 -16.31 -15.93 13.00
N GLY A 398 -15.40 -16.77 12.56
CA GLY A 398 -15.71 -17.91 11.72
C GLY A 398 -16.76 -18.85 12.26
N PHE A 399 -17.53 -19.38 11.34
CA PHE A 399 -18.76 -20.10 11.65
C PHE A 399 -18.60 -21.58 11.98
N GLN A 400 -17.41 -22.16 11.86
CA GLN A 400 -17.11 -23.51 12.38
C GLN A 400 -15.61 -23.75 12.53
N GLU A 401 -15.20 -24.31 13.66
CA GLU A 401 -13.95 -25.01 13.82
C GLU A 401 -13.93 -26.22 12.89
N GLY A 402 -13.05 -26.24 11.90
CA GLY A 402 -12.81 -27.43 11.10
C GLY A 402 -12.56 -27.25 9.62
N PHE A 403 -12.80 -26.10 9.02
CA PHE A 403 -12.37 -25.84 7.65
C PHE A 403 -11.03 -25.13 7.60
N GLY A 404 -9.99 -25.91 7.32
CA GLY A 404 -8.64 -25.42 7.07
C GLY A 404 -8.61 -24.35 5.98
N ARG A 405 -7.63 -23.48 6.07
CA ARG A 405 -7.27 -22.28 5.32
C ARG A 405 -7.30 -22.33 3.80
N SER A 406 -8.20 -23.03 3.13
CA SER A 406 -8.18 -23.02 1.67
C SER A 406 -9.52 -23.37 1.06
N LEU A 407 -9.82 -22.62 0.02
CA LEU A 407 -10.82 -22.85 -1.04
C LEU A 407 -12.23 -22.35 -0.76
N TRP A 408 -12.45 -21.14 -1.24
CA TRP A 408 -13.74 -20.70 -1.72
C TRP A 408 -14.14 -21.54 -2.93
N GLN A 409 -14.84 -22.64 -2.70
CA GLN A 409 -15.64 -23.22 -3.76
C GLN A 409 -16.98 -22.50 -3.78
N MET A 410 -17.18 -21.66 -4.80
CA MET A 410 -18.51 -21.19 -5.17
C MET A 410 -19.37 -22.41 -5.51
N LYS A 411 -20.13 -22.91 -4.56
CA LYS A 411 -21.30 -23.71 -4.90
C LYS A 411 -22.35 -22.71 -5.39
N LYS A 412 -22.68 -22.83 -6.68
CA LYS A 412 -23.86 -22.22 -7.28
C LYS A 412 -25.07 -22.58 -6.43
N VAL A 413 -25.62 -21.63 -5.71
CA VAL A 413 -26.93 -21.78 -5.10
C VAL A 413 -27.91 -21.68 -6.25
N LEU A 414 -28.37 -22.84 -6.72
CA LEU A 414 -29.56 -22.91 -7.57
C LEU A 414 -30.73 -22.54 -6.67
N SER A 415 -31.39 -21.47 -7.04
CA SER A 415 -32.70 -21.10 -6.52
C SER A 415 -33.70 -22.19 -6.84
N ASP A 416 -34.32 -22.76 -5.82
CA ASP A 416 -35.67 -23.31 -5.95
C ASP A 416 -36.69 -22.17 -5.73
#